data_90bf74bf98f57d3ccb45a3f102ff5898
#
_entry.id   90bf74bf98f57d3ccb45a3f102ff5898
#
_cell.length_a   1.000
_cell.length_b   1.000
_cell.length_c   1.000
_cell.angle_alpha   90.00
_cell.angle_beta   90.00
_cell.angle_gamma   90.00
#
_symmetry.space_group_name_H-M   'P 1'
#
loop_
_entity.id
_entity.type
_entity.pdbx_description
1 polymer ?
#
loop_
_entity_poly.entity_id
_entity_poly.type
_entity_poly.pdbx_seq_one_letter_code
_entity_poly.pdbx_strand_id
1 'polypeptide(L)'
;AVFYGAGSVRYFAEPLLSGGVRVFSAWQANGIPVTEYTVAQIILANKGFYGAARLCSRSRADRQAAERYFRSFRGNYDTPVGLIGLGAVGAGVARRLVQDYRLTVYAYDPFCTQERAAELGVRLADPEEIFSTCLTVSNHTANIPATRGMLNYALFSRMLPNATFINTGRGAQVVEEDLVRALREEPGRTAVLDVTDPEPSPEGHPFYGMDNVILTPHIAGSAGAECFRMGAWMLDEARRWLSGEPLRYEVTEKMLATMA
;
A
#
# COMPACT_ATOMS: atom_id res chain seq x y z
N ALA A 1 22.98 15.33 -15.01
CA ALA A 1 21.71 14.65 -14.73
C ALA A 1 21.98 13.30 -14.08
N VAL A 2 21.02 12.83 -13.25
CA VAL A 2 21.02 11.50 -12.64
C VAL A 2 19.80 10.75 -13.13
N PHE A 3 19.98 9.55 -13.66
CA PHE A 3 18.91 8.63 -14.06
C PHE A 3 18.89 7.45 -13.08
N TYR A 4 17.98 7.52 -12.11
CA TYR A 4 17.95 6.58 -10.99
C TYR A 4 17.02 5.41 -11.28
N GLY A 5 17.58 4.23 -11.44
CA GLY A 5 16.86 2.98 -11.78
C GLY A 5 16.13 2.33 -10.60
N ALA A 6 15.60 3.12 -9.65
CA ALA A 6 14.78 2.65 -8.54
C ALA A 6 13.69 3.68 -8.21
N GLY A 7 12.92 3.46 -7.13
CA GLY A 7 11.75 4.27 -6.80
C GLY A 7 12.06 5.55 -6.06
N SER A 8 12.28 5.46 -4.74
CA SER A 8 12.40 6.63 -3.87
C SER A 8 13.73 7.35 -4.02
N VAL A 9 13.66 8.67 -4.21
CA VAL A 9 14.83 9.56 -4.36
C VAL A 9 15.00 10.53 -3.19
N ARG A 10 14.07 10.52 -2.22
CA ARG A 10 13.98 11.52 -1.17
C ARG A 10 15.25 11.73 -0.37
N TYR A 11 16.02 10.66 -0.12
CA TYR A 11 17.22 10.70 0.71
C TYR A 11 18.44 11.32 0.04
N PHE A 12 18.42 11.57 -1.29
CA PHE A 12 19.58 12.13 -2.01
C PHE A 12 19.20 13.23 -3.02
N ALA A 13 17.95 13.37 -3.43
CA ALA A 13 17.57 14.25 -4.55
C ALA A 13 17.66 15.74 -4.19
N GLU A 14 17.32 16.12 -2.95
CA GLU A 14 17.26 17.52 -2.54
C GLU A 14 18.58 18.28 -2.77
N PRO A 15 19.75 17.81 -2.29
CA PRO A 15 21.00 18.52 -2.55
C PRO A 15 21.41 18.54 -4.03
N LEU A 16 21.01 17.53 -4.81
CA LEU A 16 21.28 17.50 -6.25
C LEU A 16 20.44 18.54 -7.00
N LEU A 17 19.14 18.60 -6.72
CA LEU A 17 18.23 19.56 -7.33
C LEU A 17 18.63 20.99 -6.98
N SER A 18 18.93 21.27 -5.71
CA SER A 18 19.42 22.58 -5.25
C SER A 18 20.75 22.97 -5.89
N GLY A 19 21.59 21.98 -6.24
CA GLY A 19 22.81 22.19 -7.01
C GLY A 19 22.63 22.28 -8.53
N GLY A 20 21.39 22.34 -9.03
CA GLY A 20 21.07 22.42 -10.46
C GLY A 20 21.22 21.12 -11.23
N VAL A 21 21.36 19.99 -10.54
CA VAL A 21 21.42 18.66 -11.16
C VAL A 21 20.01 18.13 -11.38
N ARG A 22 19.66 17.81 -12.61
CA ARG A 22 18.37 17.19 -12.93
C ARG A 22 18.36 15.73 -12.47
N VAL A 23 17.25 15.32 -11.83
CA VAL A 23 17.06 13.98 -11.30
C VAL A 23 15.86 13.33 -11.98
N PHE A 24 16.05 12.12 -12.47
CA PHE A 24 15.02 11.26 -13.06
C PHE A 24 14.96 9.98 -12.26
N SER A 25 13.76 9.44 -12.05
CA SER A 25 13.57 8.23 -11.24
C SER A 25 12.54 7.30 -11.87
N ALA A 26 12.79 6.00 -11.76
CA ALA A 26 11.90 4.94 -12.22
C ALA A 26 10.74 4.65 -11.24
N TRP A 27 10.34 5.61 -10.40
CA TRP A 27 9.33 5.41 -9.37
C TRP A 27 7.98 4.90 -9.89
N GLN A 28 7.57 5.33 -11.10
CA GLN A 28 6.35 4.81 -11.71
C GLN A 28 6.50 3.35 -12.15
N ALA A 29 7.65 2.97 -12.70
CA ALA A 29 7.95 1.59 -13.06
C ALA A 29 7.95 0.68 -11.83
N ASN A 30 8.56 1.15 -10.72
CA ASN A 30 8.55 0.44 -9.44
C ASN A 30 7.15 0.35 -8.82
N GLY A 31 6.29 1.32 -9.08
CA GLY A 31 4.90 1.32 -8.60
C GLY A 31 4.01 0.26 -9.24
N ILE A 32 4.40 -0.30 -10.41
CA ILE A 32 3.62 -1.33 -11.10
C ILE A 32 3.52 -2.62 -10.25
N PRO A 33 4.64 -3.28 -9.86
CA PRO A 33 4.56 -4.48 -9.05
C PRO A 33 3.95 -4.22 -7.66
N VAL A 34 4.19 -3.05 -7.04
CA VAL A 34 3.52 -2.69 -5.77
C VAL A 34 2.00 -2.68 -5.94
N THR A 35 1.51 -2.11 -7.06
CA THR A 35 0.08 -2.13 -7.39
C THR A 35 -0.43 -3.56 -7.55
N GLU A 36 0.29 -4.41 -8.28
CA GLU A 36 -0.06 -5.81 -8.54
C GLU A 36 -0.08 -6.64 -7.26
N TYR A 37 0.95 -6.51 -6.44
CA TYR A 37 1.04 -7.14 -5.12
C TYR A 37 -0.13 -6.72 -4.23
N THR A 38 -0.39 -5.42 -4.12
CA THR A 38 -1.46 -4.90 -3.27
C THR A 38 -2.84 -5.38 -3.72
N VAL A 39 -3.12 -5.36 -5.02
CA VAL A 39 -4.39 -5.87 -5.56
C VAL A 39 -4.55 -7.36 -5.21
N ALA A 40 -3.51 -8.18 -5.36
CA ALA A 40 -3.55 -9.59 -4.99
C ALA A 40 -3.88 -9.77 -3.49
N GLN A 41 -3.24 -8.98 -2.60
CA GLN A 41 -3.50 -9.03 -1.16
C GLN A 41 -4.96 -8.63 -0.84
N ILE A 42 -5.50 -7.59 -1.48
CA ILE A 42 -6.89 -7.14 -1.30
C ILE A 42 -7.88 -8.24 -1.72
N ILE A 43 -7.66 -8.85 -2.88
CA ILE A 43 -8.52 -9.92 -3.41
C ILE A 43 -8.53 -11.14 -2.49
N LEU A 44 -7.39 -11.51 -1.92
CA LEU A 44 -7.29 -12.58 -0.93
C LEU A 44 -7.95 -12.18 0.40
N ALA A 45 -7.73 -10.96 0.88
CA ALA A 45 -8.33 -10.45 2.11
C ALA A 45 -9.85 -10.47 2.07
N ASN A 46 -10.46 -9.98 0.97
CA ASN A 46 -11.91 -9.98 0.78
C ASN A 46 -12.53 -11.39 0.73
N LYS A 47 -11.70 -12.43 0.52
CA LYS A 47 -12.11 -13.84 0.59
C LYS A 47 -11.91 -14.45 1.98
N GLY A 48 -11.39 -13.69 2.95
CA GLY A 48 -11.03 -14.20 4.26
C GLY A 48 -9.87 -15.21 4.24
N PHE A 49 -9.00 -15.13 3.21
CA PHE A 49 -7.95 -16.11 2.95
C PHE A 49 -7.04 -16.33 4.16
N TYR A 50 -6.55 -15.25 4.78
CA TYR A 50 -5.55 -15.34 5.85
C TYR A 50 -6.07 -16.09 7.08
N GLY A 51 -7.26 -15.74 7.57
CA GLY A 51 -7.88 -16.42 8.70
C GLY A 51 -8.30 -17.84 8.36
N ALA A 52 -8.88 -18.07 7.18
CA ALA A 52 -9.26 -19.42 6.75
C ALA A 52 -8.05 -20.34 6.57
N ALA A 53 -6.97 -19.87 5.95
CA ALA A 53 -5.74 -20.64 5.78
C ALA A 53 -5.11 -21.02 7.14
N ARG A 54 -5.03 -20.04 8.06
CA ARG A 54 -4.53 -20.27 9.42
C ARG A 54 -5.35 -21.33 10.17
N LEU A 55 -6.66 -21.29 10.08
CA LEU A 55 -7.54 -22.27 10.70
C LEU A 55 -7.34 -23.65 10.06
N CYS A 56 -7.37 -23.77 8.73
CA CYS A 56 -7.18 -25.05 8.04
C CYS A 56 -5.83 -25.71 8.28
N SER A 57 -4.78 -24.94 8.57
CA SER A 57 -3.43 -25.49 8.79
C SER A 57 -3.24 -26.17 10.14
N ARG A 58 -4.15 -26.01 11.09
CA ARG A 58 -4.02 -26.52 12.46
C ARG A 58 -4.45 -27.98 12.58
N SER A 59 -5.64 -28.32 12.06
CA SER A 59 -6.12 -29.72 12.08
C SER A 59 -7.26 -29.92 11.07
N ARG A 60 -7.58 -31.21 10.80
CA ARG A 60 -8.77 -31.57 10.00
C ARG A 60 -10.08 -31.12 10.66
N ALA A 61 -10.16 -31.11 11.98
CA ALA A 61 -11.34 -30.67 12.72
C ALA A 61 -11.60 -29.16 12.53
N ASP A 62 -10.54 -28.38 12.34
CA ASP A 62 -10.64 -26.92 12.18
C ASP A 62 -11.12 -26.50 10.80
N ARG A 63 -11.21 -27.43 9.83
CA ARG A 63 -11.77 -27.15 8.51
C ARG A 63 -13.19 -26.59 8.58
N GLN A 64 -14.03 -27.12 9.46
CA GLN A 64 -15.40 -26.60 9.64
C GLN A 64 -15.40 -25.17 10.22
N ALA A 65 -14.45 -24.87 11.12
CA ALA A 65 -14.28 -23.50 11.62
C ALA A 65 -13.83 -22.55 10.50
N ALA A 66 -12.89 -22.97 9.66
CA ALA A 66 -12.44 -22.24 8.50
C ALA A 66 -13.57 -22.00 7.48
N GLU A 67 -14.43 -22.98 7.25
CA GLU A 67 -15.61 -22.86 6.38
C GLU A 67 -16.65 -21.85 6.94
N ARG A 68 -16.90 -21.88 8.27
CA ARG A 68 -17.75 -20.87 8.91
C ARG A 68 -17.13 -19.46 8.81
N TYR A 69 -15.85 -19.33 9.06
CA TYR A 69 -15.11 -18.07 8.96
C TYR A 69 -15.20 -17.49 7.55
N PHE A 70 -14.85 -18.29 6.53
CA PHE A 70 -14.91 -17.88 5.14
C PHE A 70 -16.32 -17.44 4.71
N ARG A 71 -17.38 -18.08 5.19
CA ARG A 71 -18.78 -17.73 4.85
C ARG A 71 -19.22 -16.38 5.41
N SER A 72 -18.49 -15.78 6.34
CA SER A 72 -18.74 -14.41 6.83
C SER A 72 -18.28 -13.31 5.87
N PHE A 73 -17.51 -13.67 4.84
CA PHE A 73 -17.00 -12.72 3.85
C PHE A 73 -17.90 -12.63 2.61
N ARG A 74 -18.09 -11.42 2.10
CA ARG A 74 -18.85 -11.17 0.86
C ARG A 74 -18.11 -11.62 -0.41
N GLY A 75 -16.78 -11.75 -0.34
CA GLY A 75 -15.93 -12.00 -1.49
C GLY A 75 -15.64 -10.71 -2.29
N ASN A 76 -15.33 -10.87 -3.58
CA ASN A 76 -14.88 -9.76 -4.43
C ASN A 76 -16.00 -9.24 -5.35
N TYR A 77 -17.21 -9.05 -4.81
CA TYR A 77 -18.32 -8.46 -5.54
C TYR A 77 -19.03 -7.43 -4.65
N ASP A 78 -19.06 -6.19 -5.12
CA ASP A 78 -19.67 -5.06 -4.40
C ASP A 78 -19.22 -4.94 -2.93
N THR A 79 -17.94 -5.26 -2.70
CA THR A 79 -17.34 -5.20 -1.36
C THR A 79 -16.58 -3.89 -1.22
N PRO A 80 -16.86 -3.09 -0.16
CA PRO A 80 -16.13 -1.87 0.09
C PRO A 80 -14.65 -2.14 0.41
N VAL A 81 -13.77 -1.43 -0.27
CA VAL A 81 -12.31 -1.42 -0.03
C VAL A 81 -11.85 0.01 0.22
N GLY A 82 -11.05 0.20 1.26
CA GLY A 82 -10.49 1.49 1.63
C GLY A 82 -9.05 1.68 1.15
N LEU A 83 -8.76 2.83 0.57
CA LEU A 83 -7.40 3.22 0.19
C LEU A 83 -7.03 4.52 0.91
N ILE A 84 -5.89 4.52 1.58
CA ILE A 84 -5.33 5.71 2.22
C ILE A 84 -4.15 6.17 1.37
N GLY A 85 -4.35 7.28 0.63
CA GLY A 85 -3.43 7.81 -0.38
C GLY A 85 -3.76 7.36 -1.80
N LEU A 86 -3.88 8.33 -2.72
CA LEU A 86 -4.15 8.16 -4.15
C LEU A 86 -2.99 8.62 -5.05
N GLY A 87 -1.77 8.51 -4.54
CA GLY A 87 -0.55 8.68 -5.34
C GLY A 87 -0.46 7.64 -6.46
N ALA A 88 0.74 7.46 -7.05
CA ALA A 88 0.91 6.55 -8.18
C ALA A 88 0.41 5.13 -7.92
N VAL A 89 0.78 4.55 -6.77
CA VAL A 89 0.37 3.20 -6.37
C VAL A 89 -1.12 3.15 -6.05
N GLY A 90 -1.60 4.00 -5.12
CA GLY A 90 -3.00 3.99 -4.70
C GLY A 90 -3.97 4.23 -5.85
N ALA A 91 -3.66 5.15 -6.78
CA ALA A 91 -4.45 5.35 -8.00
C ALA A 91 -4.38 4.15 -8.95
N GLY A 92 -3.23 3.48 -9.04
CA GLY A 92 -3.08 2.24 -9.79
C GLY A 92 -3.95 1.11 -9.23
N VAL A 93 -3.93 0.93 -7.91
CA VAL A 93 -4.78 -0.03 -7.18
C VAL A 93 -6.25 0.30 -7.40
N ALA A 94 -6.65 1.57 -7.20
CA ALA A 94 -8.03 2.01 -7.38
C ALA A 94 -8.57 1.66 -8.78
N ARG A 95 -7.83 2.00 -9.85
CA ARG A 95 -8.24 1.67 -11.22
C ARG A 95 -8.49 0.18 -11.42
N ARG A 96 -7.57 -0.68 -10.97
CA ARG A 96 -7.74 -2.13 -11.10
C ARG A 96 -8.92 -2.66 -10.30
N LEU A 97 -9.10 -2.21 -9.07
CA LEU A 97 -10.22 -2.63 -8.23
C LEU A 97 -11.57 -2.24 -8.83
N VAL A 98 -11.68 -1.03 -9.39
CA VAL A 98 -12.91 -0.53 -10.01
C VAL A 98 -13.15 -1.18 -11.37
N GLN A 99 -12.15 -1.20 -12.26
CA GLN A 99 -12.32 -1.60 -13.65
C GLN A 99 -12.34 -3.12 -13.83
N ASP A 100 -11.42 -3.84 -13.17
CA ASP A 100 -11.26 -5.28 -13.38
C ASP A 100 -12.17 -6.11 -12.45
N TYR A 101 -12.40 -5.60 -11.20
CA TYR A 101 -13.13 -6.34 -10.17
C TYR A 101 -14.48 -5.73 -9.80
N ARG A 102 -14.80 -4.52 -10.27
CA ARG A 102 -16.05 -3.80 -9.96
C ARG A 102 -16.30 -3.64 -8.46
N LEU A 103 -15.23 -3.42 -7.68
CA LEU A 103 -15.34 -3.18 -6.25
C LEU A 103 -15.72 -1.72 -5.98
N THR A 104 -16.40 -1.48 -4.87
CA THR A 104 -16.65 -0.12 -4.38
C THR A 104 -15.43 0.36 -3.62
N VAL A 105 -14.76 1.38 -4.15
CA VAL A 105 -13.52 1.90 -3.54
C VAL A 105 -13.78 3.22 -2.83
N TYR A 106 -13.53 3.24 -1.52
CA TYR A 106 -13.45 4.44 -0.70
C TYR A 106 -11.98 4.87 -0.62
N ALA A 107 -11.72 6.16 -0.70
CA ALA A 107 -10.36 6.65 -0.68
C ALA A 107 -10.21 7.95 0.11
N TYR A 108 -9.11 8.06 0.83
CA TYR A 108 -8.65 9.29 1.46
C TYR A 108 -7.37 9.77 0.80
N ASP A 109 -7.37 11.00 0.31
CA ASP A 109 -6.18 11.72 -0.13
C ASP A 109 -6.47 13.22 -0.07
N PRO A 110 -5.76 14.01 0.77
CA PRO A 110 -6.04 15.43 0.94
C PRO A 110 -5.74 16.27 -0.31
N PHE A 111 -5.05 15.71 -1.29
CA PHE A 111 -4.69 16.38 -2.54
C PHE A 111 -5.56 15.93 -3.74
N CYS A 112 -6.44 14.94 -3.53
CA CYS A 112 -7.29 14.43 -4.60
C CYS A 112 -8.54 15.30 -4.77
N THR A 113 -8.76 15.85 -5.95
CA THR A 113 -9.98 16.58 -6.28
C THR A 113 -11.16 15.64 -6.57
N GLN A 114 -12.39 16.16 -6.50
CA GLN A 114 -13.59 15.39 -6.82
C GLN A 114 -13.60 14.91 -8.29
N GLU A 115 -13.08 15.72 -9.21
CA GLU A 115 -12.94 15.36 -10.63
C GLU A 115 -11.99 14.16 -10.77
N ARG A 116 -10.86 14.21 -10.06
CA ARG A 116 -9.90 13.10 -10.08
C ARG A 116 -10.44 11.84 -9.46
N ALA A 117 -11.20 11.96 -8.38
CA ALA A 117 -11.89 10.83 -7.75
C ALA A 117 -12.91 10.18 -8.72
N ALA A 118 -13.69 11.01 -9.42
CA ALA A 118 -14.66 10.56 -10.43
C ALA A 118 -13.96 9.82 -11.59
N GLU A 119 -12.83 10.34 -12.10
CA GLU A 119 -12.02 9.68 -13.14
C GLU A 119 -11.51 8.28 -12.67
N LEU A 120 -11.15 8.15 -11.40
CA LEU A 120 -10.71 6.90 -10.81
C LEU A 120 -11.87 5.95 -10.47
N GLY A 121 -13.10 6.46 -10.44
CA GLY A 121 -14.28 5.73 -10.02
C GLY A 121 -14.31 5.46 -8.51
N VAL A 122 -13.69 6.31 -7.68
CA VAL A 122 -13.62 6.16 -6.23
C VAL A 122 -14.49 7.17 -5.52
N ARG A 123 -14.94 6.84 -4.31
CA ARG A 123 -15.62 7.74 -3.39
C ARG A 123 -14.61 8.30 -2.38
N LEU A 124 -14.46 9.63 -2.31
CA LEU A 124 -13.67 10.25 -1.25
C LEU A 124 -14.40 10.14 0.08
N ALA A 125 -13.67 9.80 1.12
CA ALA A 125 -14.16 9.64 2.47
C ALA A 125 -13.05 9.94 3.48
N ASP A 126 -13.42 10.27 4.72
CA ASP A 126 -12.46 10.44 5.80
C ASP A 126 -11.89 9.10 6.27
N PRO A 127 -10.68 9.06 6.85
CA PRO A 127 -10.08 7.83 7.35
C PRO A 127 -10.99 7.07 8.32
N GLU A 128 -11.70 7.77 9.19
CA GLU A 128 -12.64 7.19 10.16
C GLU A 128 -13.79 6.44 9.48
N GLU A 129 -14.37 7.01 8.42
CA GLU A 129 -15.40 6.33 7.61
C GLU A 129 -14.82 5.10 6.93
N ILE A 130 -13.62 5.22 6.34
CA ILE A 130 -12.95 4.11 5.66
C ILE A 130 -12.72 2.93 6.61
N PHE A 131 -12.12 3.18 7.79
CA PHE A 131 -11.82 2.12 8.75
C PHE A 131 -13.06 1.47 9.36
N SER A 132 -14.18 2.20 9.46
CA SER A 132 -15.45 1.67 10.00
C SER A 132 -16.34 1.01 8.94
N THR A 133 -16.08 1.21 7.65
CA THR A 133 -16.95 0.74 6.56
C THR A 133 -16.30 -0.38 5.74
N CYS A 134 -14.97 -0.31 5.54
CA CYS A 134 -14.26 -1.20 4.64
C CYS A 134 -13.71 -2.42 5.37
N LEU A 135 -13.95 -3.61 4.81
CA LEU A 135 -13.39 -4.85 5.35
C LEU A 135 -11.89 -5.00 5.05
N THR A 136 -11.42 -4.35 3.99
CA THR A 136 -9.99 -4.29 3.64
C THR A 136 -9.59 -2.84 3.48
N VAL A 137 -8.54 -2.42 4.20
CA VAL A 137 -7.96 -1.07 4.13
C VAL A 137 -6.49 -1.18 3.76
N SER A 138 -6.05 -0.43 2.74
CA SER A 138 -4.65 -0.43 2.29
C SER A 138 -4.03 0.95 2.30
N ASN A 139 -2.83 1.07 2.88
CA ASN A 139 -2.08 2.31 2.98
C ASN A 139 -1.10 2.50 1.82
N HIS A 140 -1.18 3.68 1.18
CA HIS A 140 -0.33 4.12 0.07
C HIS A 140 0.13 5.57 0.23
N THR A 141 0.11 6.09 1.46
CA THR A 141 0.56 7.46 1.74
C THR A 141 2.08 7.59 1.57
N ALA A 142 2.53 8.78 1.17
CA ALA A 142 3.94 9.09 1.12
C ALA A 142 4.54 9.19 2.53
N ASN A 143 5.83 8.87 2.67
CA ASN A 143 6.56 9.05 3.94
C ASN A 143 7.03 10.49 4.08
N ILE A 144 6.18 11.33 4.61
CA ILE A 144 6.43 12.75 4.88
C ILE A 144 6.12 13.07 6.34
N PRO A 145 6.61 14.17 6.90
CA PRO A 145 6.34 14.51 8.31
C PRO A 145 4.86 14.51 8.68
N ALA A 146 4.00 14.96 7.77
CA ALA A 146 2.55 15.05 7.99
C ALA A 146 1.84 13.68 8.06
N THR A 147 2.44 12.63 7.50
CA THR A 147 1.85 11.28 7.50
C THR A 147 2.46 10.35 8.56
N ARG A 148 3.52 10.78 9.26
CA ARG A 148 4.15 9.99 10.30
C ARG A 148 3.18 9.73 11.45
N GLY A 149 2.96 8.45 11.79
CA GLY A 149 2.06 8.02 12.86
C GLY A 149 0.58 8.39 12.66
N MET A 150 0.17 8.74 11.42
CA MET A 150 -1.21 9.10 11.15
C MET A 150 -2.19 7.93 11.32
N LEU A 151 -1.71 6.71 11.11
CA LEU A 151 -2.47 5.49 11.29
C LEU A 151 -2.23 4.96 12.71
N ASN A 152 -3.15 5.29 13.60
CA ASN A 152 -3.05 5.08 15.03
C ASN A 152 -4.28 4.34 15.60
N TYR A 153 -4.32 4.15 16.90
CA TYR A 153 -5.39 3.41 17.58
C TYR A 153 -6.79 3.98 17.33
N ALA A 154 -6.93 5.30 17.16
CA ALA A 154 -8.25 5.91 16.90
C ALA A 154 -8.85 5.38 15.57
N LEU A 155 -8.01 5.04 14.60
CA LEU A 155 -8.43 4.41 13.34
C LEU A 155 -8.50 2.89 13.47
N PHE A 156 -7.46 2.24 14.00
CA PHE A 156 -7.42 0.77 14.07
C PHE A 156 -8.52 0.17 14.95
N SER A 157 -8.91 0.86 16.02
CA SER A 157 -10.03 0.41 16.87
C SER A 157 -11.38 0.39 16.14
N ARG A 158 -11.54 1.21 15.07
CA ARG A 158 -12.75 1.25 14.23
C ARG A 158 -12.84 0.14 13.20
N MET A 159 -11.74 -0.59 12.94
CA MET A 159 -11.76 -1.69 11.98
C MET A 159 -12.87 -2.68 12.32
N LEU A 160 -13.58 -3.11 11.29
CA LEU A 160 -14.63 -4.13 11.43
C LEU A 160 -14.06 -5.46 11.98
N PRO A 161 -14.87 -6.30 12.61
CA PRO A 161 -14.46 -7.67 12.88
C PRO A 161 -14.04 -8.37 11.60
N ASN A 162 -12.95 -9.16 11.66
CA ASN A 162 -12.35 -9.85 10.53
C ASN A 162 -11.75 -8.94 9.43
N ALA A 163 -11.66 -7.63 9.66
CA ALA A 163 -11.06 -6.72 8.68
C ALA A 163 -9.55 -6.97 8.51
N THR A 164 -9.04 -6.61 7.34
CA THR A 164 -7.61 -6.69 7.00
C THR A 164 -7.05 -5.29 6.75
N PHE A 165 -5.97 -4.95 7.44
CA PHE A 165 -5.14 -3.79 7.15
C PHE A 165 -3.90 -4.22 6.35
N ILE A 166 -3.60 -3.51 5.25
CA ILE A 166 -2.46 -3.78 4.36
C ILE A 166 -1.55 -2.56 4.34
N ASN A 167 -0.24 -2.76 4.55
CA ASN A 167 0.74 -1.69 4.42
C ASN A 167 1.87 -2.08 3.46
N THR A 168 1.83 -1.47 2.27
CA THR A 168 2.89 -1.51 1.25
C THR A 168 3.49 -0.12 1.01
N GLY A 169 3.17 0.84 1.88
CA GLY A 169 3.73 2.20 1.89
C GLY A 169 5.06 2.26 2.63
N ARG A 170 5.03 2.75 3.86
CA ARG A 170 6.17 2.74 4.79
C ARG A 170 5.67 2.43 6.21
N GLY A 171 6.54 1.87 7.06
CA GLY A 171 6.21 1.60 8.45
C GLY A 171 5.92 2.86 9.26
N ALA A 172 6.66 3.93 9.00
CA ALA A 172 6.56 5.18 9.74
C ALA A 172 5.18 5.86 9.78
N GLN A 173 4.27 5.49 8.86
CA GLN A 173 2.88 5.99 8.92
C GLN A 173 2.04 5.30 9.99
N VAL A 174 2.47 4.13 10.46
CA VAL A 174 1.75 3.29 11.42
C VAL A 174 2.33 3.49 12.82
N VAL A 175 1.48 3.68 13.82
CA VAL A 175 1.85 3.49 15.21
C VAL A 175 1.71 1.99 15.49
N GLU A 176 2.84 1.27 15.44
CA GLU A 176 2.84 -0.20 15.48
C GLU A 176 2.27 -0.77 16.78
N GLU A 177 2.53 -0.11 17.93
CA GLU A 177 1.96 -0.49 19.22
C GLU A 177 0.42 -0.41 19.23
N ASP A 178 -0.13 0.60 18.57
CA ASP A 178 -1.56 0.79 18.42
C ASP A 178 -2.20 -0.28 17.52
N LEU A 179 -1.51 -0.66 16.45
CA LEU A 179 -1.93 -1.76 15.57
C LEU A 179 -1.88 -3.10 16.33
N VAL A 180 -0.80 -3.38 17.06
CA VAL A 180 -0.68 -4.57 17.93
C VAL A 180 -1.84 -4.64 18.92
N ARG A 181 -2.16 -3.53 19.57
CA ARG A 181 -3.28 -3.44 20.51
C ARG A 181 -4.60 -3.78 19.82
N ALA A 182 -4.92 -3.15 18.70
CA ALA A 182 -6.17 -3.35 17.97
C ALA A 182 -6.33 -4.80 17.44
N LEU A 183 -5.23 -5.44 17.05
CA LEU A 183 -5.19 -6.83 16.59
C LEU A 183 -5.36 -7.85 17.75
N ARG A 184 -4.91 -7.50 18.96
CA ARG A 184 -5.12 -8.32 20.16
C ARG A 184 -6.54 -8.22 20.70
N GLU A 185 -7.13 -7.03 20.66
CA GLU A 185 -8.51 -6.80 21.10
C GLU A 185 -9.54 -7.50 20.21
N GLU A 186 -9.27 -7.62 18.90
CA GLU A 186 -10.12 -8.34 17.95
C GLU A 186 -9.26 -9.31 17.10
N PRO A 187 -9.07 -10.55 17.57
CA PRO A 187 -8.20 -11.53 16.92
C PRO A 187 -8.63 -11.97 15.52
N GLY A 188 -9.86 -11.65 15.12
CA GLY A 188 -10.33 -11.84 13.74
C GLY A 188 -9.69 -10.89 12.74
N ARG A 189 -9.23 -9.71 13.18
CA ARG A 189 -8.52 -8.75 12.34
C ARG A 189 -7.18 -9.31 11.90
N THR A 190 -6.75 -8.92 10.71
CA THR A 190 -5.45 -9.32 10.14
C THR A 190 -4.67 -8.08 9.71
N ALA A 191 -3.35 -8.11 9.88
CA ALA A 191 -2.45 -7.15 9.25
C ALA A 191 -1.53 -7.85 8.25
N VAL A 192 -1.37 -7.25 7.05
CA VAL A 192 -0.43 -7.67 6.01
C VAL A 192 0.58 -6.55 5.83
N LEU A 193 1.77 -6.75 6.32
CA LEU A 193 2.80 -5.72 6.44
C LEU A 193 4.02 -6.10 5.60
N ASP A 194 4.26 -5.35 4.54
CA ASP A 194 5.48 -5.47 3.73
C ASP A 194 6.59 -4.54 4.25
N VAL A 195 6.22 -3.63 5.14
CA VAL A 195 7.11 -2.60 5.72
C VAL A 195 6.83 -2.39 7.22
N THR A 196 7.87 -2.05 7.97
CA THR A 196 7.84 -1.73 9.42
C THR A 196 8.70 -0.50 9.75
N ASP A 197 8.66 0.01 10.98
CA ASP A 197 9.52 1.12 11.44
C ASP A 197 9.99 0.87 12.89
N PRO A 198 11.28 0.51 13.12
CA PRO A 198 12.34 0.34 12.13
C PRO A 198 12.15 -0.88 11.23
N GLU A 199 12.84 -0.90 10.11
CA GLU A 199 12.85 -2.02 9.16
C GLU A 199 14.27 -2.64 9.09
N PRO A 200 14.44 -3.95 9.41
CA PRO A 200 13.41 -4.85 9.96
C PRO A 200 12.99 -4.47 11.38
N SER A 201 11.81 -4.98 11.82
CA SER A 201 11.40 -4.85 13.22
C SER A 201 12.44 -5.47 14.17
N PRO A 202 12.64 -4.90 15.39
CA PRO A 202 13.62 -5.44 16.33
C PRO A 202 13.27 -6.85 16.79
N GLU A 203 14.29 -7.58 17.23
CA GLU A 203 14.10 -8.90 17.83
C GLU A 203 13.11 -8.83 19.02
N GLY A 204 12.20 -9.80 19.09
CA GLY A 204 11.15 -9.83 20.09
C GLY A 204 9.96 -8.89 19.83
N HIS A 205 9.93 -8.21 18.69
CA HIS A 205 8.76 -7.41 18.32
C HIS A 205 7.49 -8.27 18.25
N PRO A 206 6.34 -7.80 18.80
CA PRO A 206 5.11 -8.58 18.86
C PRO A 206 4.65 -9.17 17.52
N PHE A 207 4.89 -8.48 16.42
CA PHE A 207 4.50 -8.96 15.09
C PHE A 207 5.03 -10.35 14.74
N TYR A 208 6.22 -10.73 15.20
CA TYR A 208 6.79 -12.05 14.92
C TYR A 208 6.03 -13.22 15.58
N GLY A 209 5.30 -12.94 16.67
CA GLY A 209 4.56 -13.97 17.42
C GLY A 209 3.04 -13.90 17.25
N MET A 210 2.53 -12.99 16.42
CA MET A 210 1.09 -12.81 16.23
C MET A 210 0.60 -13.60 15.02
N ASP A 211 -0.27 -14.56 15.23
CA ASP A 211 -0.88 -15.42 14.19
C ASP A 211 -1.68 -14.63 13.13
N ASN A 212 -2.15 -13.43 13.46
CA ASN A 212 -2.92 -12.56 12.58
C ASN A 212 -2.11 -11.44 11.96
N VAL A 213 -0.79 -11.55 11.96
CA VAL A 213 0.13 -10.67 11.25
C VAL A 213 0.89 -11.47 10.19
N ILE A 214 0.85 -10.97 8.96
CA ILE A 214 1.61 -11.49 7.83
C ILE A 214 2.71 -10.47 7.54
N LEU A 215 3.96 -10.86 7.80
CA LEU A 215 5.13 -10.04 7.49
C LEU A 215 5.80 -10.52 6.22
N THR A 216 6.19 -9.57 5.35
CA THR A 216 7.05 -9.84 4.20
C THR A 216 8.23 -8.86 4.20
N PRO A 217 9.41 -9.26 3.69
CA PRO A 217 10.64 -8.47 3.80
C PRO A 217 10.76 -7.43 2.66
N HIS A 218 9.78 -6.51 2.56
CA HIS A 218 9.74 -5.40 1.60
C HIS A 218 9.85 -5.88 0.14
N ILE A 219 8.95 -6.81 -0.25
CA ILE A 219 8.98 -7.48 -1.56
C ILE A 219 7.95 -6.95 -2.55
N ALA A 220 7.07 -6.04 -2.15
CA ALA A 220 6.01 -5.52 -3.02
C ALA A 220 6.56 -4.73 -4.23
N GLY A 221 7.75 -4.13 -4.10
CA GLY A 221 8.43 -3.42 -5.19
C GLY A 221 9.07 -4.34 -6.22
N SER A 222 9.76 -3.74 -7.19
CA SER A 222 10.40 -4.49 -8.28
C SER A 222 11.47 -5.46 -7.77
N ALA A 223 11.36 -6.71 -8.20
CA ALA A 223 12.30 -7.78 -7.90
C ALA A 223 12.65 -8.58 -9.18
N GLY A 224 13.80 -9.20 -9.21
CA GLY A 224 14.22 -10.06 -10.33
C GLY A 224 14.11 -9.37 -11.69
N ALA A 225 13.35 -9.96 -12.61
CA ALA A 225 13.17 -9.45 -13.97
C ALA A 225 12.45 -8.09 -14.05
N GLU A 226 11.69 -7.70 -13.03
CA GLU A 226 11.01 -6.40 -12.99
C GLU A 226 11.99 -5.22 -12.89
N CYS A 227 13.19 -5.45 -12.33
CA CYS A 227 14.25 -4.45 -12.28
C CYS A 227 14.72 -4.02 -13.67
N PHE A 228 14.66 -4.92 -14.68
CA PHE A 228 14.98 -4.56 -16.06
C PHE A 228 14.05 -3.48 -16.61
N ARG A 229 12.79 -3.47 -16.19
CA ARG A 229 11.82 -2.42 -16.58
C ARG A 229 12.27 -1.05 -16.10
N MET A 230 12.74 -0.96 -14.85
CA MET A 230 13.23 0.30 -14.28
C MET A 230 14.46 0.80 -15.06
N GLY A 231 15.42 -0.09 -15.33
CA GLY A 231 16.59 0.25 -16.14
C GLY A 231 16.24 0.68 -17.56
N ALA A 232 15.33 -0.04 -18.21
CA ALA A 232 14.87 0.29 -19.56
C ALA A 232 14.19 1.66 -19.64
N TRP A 233 13.36 2.00 -18.65
CA TRP A 233 12.70 3.32 -18.60
C TRP A 233 13.68 4.45 -18.38
N MET A 234 14.69 4.26 -17.54
CA MET A 234 15.73 5.28 -17.34
C MET A 234 16.63 5.43 -18.55
N LEU A 235 16.91 4.36 -19.27
CA LEU A 235 17.64 4.44 -20.54
C LEU A 235 16.83 5.18 -21.62
N ASP A 236 15.53 4.91 -21.73
CA ASP A 236 14.65 5.66 -22.64
C ASP A 236 14.59 7.14 -22.28
N GLU A 237 14.47 7.45 -20.99
CA GLU A 237 14.45 8.83 -20.50
C GLU A 237 15.76 9.58 -20.78
N ALA A 238 16.90 8.90 -20.62
CA ALA A 238 18.21 9.47 -20.98
C ALA A 238 18.31 9.74 -22.49
N ARG A 239 17.79 8.85 -23.34
CA ARG A 239 17.73 9.08 -24.80
C ARG A 239 16.85 10.28 -25.13
N ARG A 240 15.66 10.40 -24.51
CA ARG A 240 14.78 11.55 -24.68
C ARG A 240 15.47 12.86 -24.32
N TRP A 241 16.15 12.84 -23.18
CA TRP A 241 16.90 14.02 -22.73
C TRP A 241 17.98 14.44 -23.73
N LEU A 242 18.76 13.50 -24.26
CA LEU A 242 19.80 13.77 -25.26
C LEU A 242 19.25 14.24 -26.61
N SER A 243 18.05 13.77 -26.97
CA SER A 243 17.37 14.13 -28.24
C SER A 243 16.48 15.36 -28.14
N GLY A 244 16.35 15.99 -26.95
CA GLY A 244 15.46 17.11 -26.74
C GLY A 244 13.97 16.78 -26.78
N GLU A 245 13.61 15.50 -26.62
CA GLU A 245 12.22 15.05 -26.58
C GLU A 245 11.55 15.37 -25.22
N PRO A 246 10.21 15.38 -25.14
CA PRO A 246 9.49 15.56 -23.88
C PRO A 246 9.86 14.50 -22.85
N LEU A 247 10.22 14.95 -21.65
CA LEU A 247 10.63 14.11 -20.53
C LEU A 247 9.41 13.64 -19.72
N ARG A 248 9.49 12.46 -19.08
CA ARG A 248 8.37 11.78 -18.43
C ARG A 248 8.57 11.55 -16.94
N TYR A 249 9.82 11.36 -16.51
CA TYR A 249 10.15 10.83 -15.19
C TYR A 249 11.05 11.78 -14.39
N GLU A 250 11.07 13.06 -14.75
CA GLU A 250 11.82 14.09 -14.03
C GLU A 250 11.21 14.32 -12.65
N VAL A 251 12.06 14.36 -11.64
CA VAL A 251 11.70 14.71 -10.28
C VAL A 251 11.96 16.20 -10.07
N THR A 252 10.99 16.91 -9.56
CA THR A 252 11.09 18.33 -9.23
C THR A 252 11.11 18.55 -7.71
N GLU A 253 11.63 19.69 -7.23
CA GLU A 253 11.58 20.04 -5.80
C GLU A 253 10.16 20.01 -5.25
N LYS A 254 9.16 20.48 -6.02
CA LYS A 254 7.76 20.44 -5.63
C LYS A 254 7.27 19.00 -5.38
N MET A 255 7.74 18.04 -6.17
CA MET A 255 7.36 16.62 -5.99
C MET A 255 7.92 16.04 -4.71
N LEU A 256 9.10 16.48 -4.24
CA LEU A 256 9.68 15.98 -3.00
C LEU A 256 8.80 16.24 -1.75
N ALA A 257 7.92 17.24 -1.82
CA ALA A 257 7.00 17.52 -0.71
C ALA A 257 5.92 16.44 -0.51
N THR A 258 5.58 15.70 -1.57
CA THR A 258 4.46 14.71 -1.58
C THR A 258 4.88 13.33 -2.06
N MET A 259 6.16 13.14 -2.41
CA MET A 259 6.73 11.91 -2.95
C MET A 259 7.37 11.06 -1.84
N ALA A 260 7.29 9.73 -1.93
CA ALA A 260 7.94 8.79 -1.00
C ALA A 260 9.43 8.59 -1.33
#